data_43bd9b092f41848f8f3fe8558533cb94
#
_entry.id   43bd9b092f41848f8f3fe8558533cb94
#
_cell.length_a   1.000
_cell.length_b   1.000
_cell.length_c   1.000
_cell.angle_alpha   90.00
_cell.angle_beta   90.00
_cell.angle_gamma   90.00
#
_symmetry.space_group_name_H-M   'P 1'
#
loop_
_entity.id
_entity.type
_entity.pdbx_description
1 polymer ?
#
loop_
_entity_poly.entity_id
_entity_poly.type
_entity_poly.pdbx_seq_one_letter_code
_entity_poly.pdbx_strand_id
1 'polypeptide(L)'
;MRLSRLVSKSQLFRSVRALSLSLLLAAAVWLVISSPAEAKRVDNTPPSFAGLKSATTCIPGPVGGGRTTSYNLSWDPATDNVSPSRRIVYDVYQAETSGGEDFSAPTYTTPAGATSFATPPLSTDKHFYFVVRARDQAGNSDSNTVEREGQNLCV
;
A
#
# COMPACT_ATOMS: atom_id res chain seq x y z
N MET A 1 -44.03 -75.70 26.20
CA MET A 1 -43.01 -75.54 25.16
C MET A 1 -42.46 -74.09 25.26
N ARG A 2 -41.24 -73.90 25.85
CA ARG A 2 -40.58 -72.56 26.00
C ARG A 2 -39.52 -72.52 24.98
N LEU A 3 -39.64 -71.59 24.05
CA LEU A 3 -38.57 -71.18 23.08
C LEU A 3 -37.76 -70.05 23.65
N SER A 4 -36.55 -70.36 24.14
CA SER A 4 -35.56 -69.39 24.58
C SER A 4 -34.85 -68.87 23.35
N ARG A 5 -34.98 -67.53 23.04
CA ARG A 5 -34.19 -66.84 21.99
C ARG A 5 -32.79 -66.58 22.55
N LEU A 6 -31.81 -67.25 22.00
CA LEU A 6 -30.40 -66.92 22.18
C LEU A 6 -30.09 -65.64 21.41
N VAL A 7 -29.90 -64.54 22.10
CA VAL A 7 -29.37 -63.32 21.47
C VAL A 7 -27.86 -63.49 21.31
N SER A 8 -27.43 -63.50 20.07
CA SER A 8 -26.02 -63.66 19.72
C SER A 8 -25.15 -62.50 20.22
N LYS A 9 -24.15 -62.83 21.04
CA LYS A 9 -23.16 -61.86 21.56
C LYS A 9 -22.38 -61.10 20.48
N SER A 10 -22.47 -61.54 19.23
CA SER A 10 -21.78 -60.92 18.12
C SER A 10 -22.37 -59.56 17.65
N GLN A 11 -23.64 -59.29 17.98
CA GLN A 11 -24.27 -58.02 17.57
C GLN A 11 -23.92 -56.86 18.53
N LEU A 12 -23.61 -57.13 19.80
CA LEU A 12 -23.24 -56.08 20.76
C LEU A 12 -21.85 -55.47 20.47
N PHE A 13 -20.91 -56.29 19.95
CA PHE A 13 -19.54 -55.76 19.66
C PHE A 13 -19.46 -54.94 18.38
N ARG A 14 -20.40 -55.04 17.44
CA ARG A 14 -20.42 -54.22 16.22
C ARG A 14 -20.92 -52.83 16.47
N SER A 15 -21.87 -52.62 17.37
CA SER A 15 -22.43 -51.30 17.67
C SER A 15 -21.47 -50.41 18.46
N VAL A 16 -20.66 -51.00 19.36
CA VAL A 16 -19.70 -50.21 20.16
C VAL A 16 -18.51 -49.72 19.31
N ARG A 17 -18.08 -50.51 18.30
CA ARG A 17 -16.99 -50.09 17.40
C ARG A 17 -17.40 -49.00 16.42
N ALA A 18 -18.66 -48.98 15.97
CA ALA A 18 -19.17 -47.95 15.06
C ALA A 18 -19.34 -46.58 15.77
N LEU A 19 -19.73 -46.56 17.05
CA LEU A 19 -19.88 -45.34 17.82
C LEU A 19 -18.54 -44.68 18.19
N SER A 20 -17.48 -45.47 18.42
CA SER A 20 -16.16 -44.92 18.74
C SER A 20 -15.44 -44.29 17.53
N LEU A 21 -15.66 -44.82 16.30
CA LEU A 21 -15.06 -44.27 15.10
C LEU A 21 -15.70 -42.92 14.67
N SER A 22 -17.02 -42.78 14.86
CA SER A 22 -17.72 -41.55 14.53
C SER A 22 -17.41 -40.41 15.49
N LEU A 23 -17.13 -40.67 16.75
CA LEU A 23 -16.71 -39.67 17.74
C LEU A 23 -15.29 -39.17 17.50
N LEU A 24 -14.37 -40.02 17.03
CA LEU A 24 -13.00 -39.63 16.71
C LEU A 24 -12.91 -38.77 15.43
N LEU A 25 -13.77 -39.03 14.44
CA LEU A 25 -13.85 -38.20 13.23
C LEU A 25 -14.47 -36.83 13.50
N ALA A 26 -15.44 -36.72 14.40
CA ALA A 26 -16.03 -35.42 14.79
C ALA A 26 -15.03 -34.56 15.57
N ALA A 27 -14.18 -35.14 16.42
CA ALA A 27 -13.13 -34.40 17.13
C ALA A 27 -12.02 -33.89 16.20
N ALA A 28 -11.66 -34.64 15.15
CA ALA A 28 -10.65 -34.21 14.17
C ALA A 28 -11.11 -33.05 13.28
N VAL A 29 -12.42 -33.00 12.96
CA VAL A 29 -12.99 -31.90 12.16
C VAL A 29 -13.06 -30.59 12.96
N TRP A 30 -13.24 -30.64 14.28
CA TRP A 30 -13.27 -29.45 15.13
C TRP A 30 -11.90 -28.79 15.32
N LEU A 31 -10.79 -29.55 15.19
CA LEU A 31 -9.45 -29.00 15.34
C LEU A 31 -8.97 -28.20 14.14
N VAL A 32 -9.59 -28.34 12.96
CA VAL A 32 -9.19 -27.67 11.72
C VAL A 32 -9.85 -26.29 11.58
N ILE A 33 -10.91 -26.00 12.34
CA ILE A 33 -11.70 -24.75 12.17
C ILE A 33 -11.26 -23.62 13.12
N SER A 34 -10.40 -23.90 14.08
CA SER A 34 -9.89 -22.88 15.01
C SER A 34 -8.47 -22.42 14.66
N SER A 35 -8.24 -22.02 13.40
CA SER A 35 -7.12 -21.11 13.13
C SER A 35 -7.47 -19.76 13.80
N PRO A 36 -6.69 -19.29 14.79
CA PRO A 36 -6.89 -17.95 15.29
C PRO A 36 -6.77 -17.01 14.10
N ALA A 37 -7.79 -16.22 13.82
CA ALA A 37 -7.69 -15.13 12.89
C ALA A 37 -6.51 -14.27 13.39
N GLU A 38 -5.39 -14.24 12.65
CA GLU A 38 -4.31 -13.32 12.96
C GLU A 38 -4.93 -11.92 13.01
N ALA A 39 -4.93 -11.33 14.20
CA ALA A 39 -5.37 -9.95 14.36
C ALA A 39 -4.42 -9.11 13.49
N LYS A 40 -4.95 -8.58 12.38
CA LYS A 40 -4.21 -7.70 11.49
C LYS A 40 -3.65 -6.56 12.34
N ARG A 41 -2.33 -6.51 12.50
CA ARG A 41 -1.68 -5.41 13.21
C ARG A 41 -2.13 -4.10 12.55
N VAL A 42 -2.65 -3.20 13.36
CA VAL A 42 -2.95 -1.83 12.91
C VAL A 42 -1.59 -1.14 12.71
N ASP A 43 -1.35 -0.69 11.50
CA ASP A 43 -0.16 0.08 11.18
C ASP A 43 -0.44 1.56 11.45
N ASN A 44 0.34 2.17 12.34
CA ASN A 44 0.25 3.59 12.70
C ASN A 44 1.59 4.31 12.47
N THR A 45 2.52 3.68 11.75
CA THR A 45 3.86 4.22 11.53
C THR A 45 3.95 4.77 10.10
N PRO A 46 4.23 6.05 9.90
CA PRO A 46 4.44 6.60 8.56
C PRO A 46 5.67 5.99 7.87
N PRO A 47 5.70 5.95 6.54
CA PRO A 47 6.88 5.58 5.77
C PRO A 47 8.08 6.46 6.08
N SER A 48 9.28 5.89 6.03
CA SER A 48 10.55 6.64 6.01
C SER A 48 10.87 7.01 4.57
N PHE A 49 10.93 8.32 4.29
CA PHE A 49 11.11 8.85 2.95
C PHE A 49 12.04 10.08 2.97
N ALA A 50 13.00 10.14 2.05
CA ALA A 50 13.97 11.22 1.96
C ALA A 50 13.44 12.48 1.25
N GLY A 51 12.25 12.41 0.67
CA GLY A 51 11.65 13.50 -0.10
C GLY A 51 12.06 13.53 -1.57
N LEU A 52 11.69 14.61 -2.25
CA LEU A 52 11.93 14.85 -3.66
C LEU A 52 13.41 15.06 -3.94
N LYS A 53 13.97 14.31 -4.89
CA LYS A 53 15.39 14.39 -5.31
C LYS A 53 15.61 15.44 -6.38
N SER A 54 14.75 15.47 -7.41
CA SER A 54 14.84 16.43 -8.50
C SER A 54 13.48 16.76 -9.11
N ALA A 55 13.36 17.98 -9.65
CA ALA A 55 12.25 18.48 -10.45
C ALA A 55 12.82 19.16 -11.69
N THR A 56 12.81 18.48 -12.83
CA THR A 56 13.55 18.95 -14.02
C THR A 56 12.71 18.89 -15.28
N THR A 57 12.98 19.78 -16.20
CA THR A 57 12.46 19.76 -17.57
C THR A 57 13.56 20.04 -18.56
N CYS A 58 13.28 19.89 -19.85
CA CYS A 58 14.17 20.27 -20.94
C CYS A 58 13.36 21.02 -22.00
N ILE A 59 13.50 22.35 -22.03
CA ILE A 59 12.85 23.22 -23.00
C ILE A 59 13.96 23.82 -23.86
N PRO A 60 14.12 23.41 -25.12
CA PRO A 60 15.11 24.02 -26.00
C PRO A 60 14.69 25.45 -26.37
N GLY A 61 15.63 26.37 -26.27
CA GLY A 61 15.44 27.79 -26.59
C GLY A 61 14.77 28.60 -25.46
N PRO A 62 14.37 29.86 -25.75
CA PRO A 62 13.84 30.77 -24.74
C PRO A 62 12.55 30.26 -24.14
N VAL A 63 12.44 30.38 -22.80
CA VAL A 63 11.22 30.08 -22.03
C VAL A 63 10.24 31.26 -22.05
N GLY A 64 8.99 31.03 -21.76
CA GLY A 64 7.95 32.07 -21.72
C GLY A 64 7.09 32.11 -22.98
N GLY A 65 6.35 33.21 -23.18
CA GLY A 65 5.52 33.43 -24.37
C GLY A 65 4.30 32.48 -24.45
N GLY A 66 3.72 32.07 -23.33
CA GLY A 66 2.54 31.20 -23.29
C GLY A 66 2.85 29.73 -23.58
N ARG A 67 4.10 29.30 -23.55
CA ARG A 67 4.51 27.91 -23.73
C ARG A 67 4.22 27.09 -22.46
N THR A 68 4.12 25.80 -22.61
CA THR A 68 3.97 24.87 -21.50
C THR A 68 5.02 23.77 -21.55
N THR A 69 5.35 23.21 -20.38
CA THR A 69 6.26 22.08 -20.25
C THR A 69 5.78 21.17 -19.12
N SER A 70 6.19 19.90 -19.17
CA SER A 70 6.04 18.96 -18.06
C SER A 70 7.36 18.86 -17.30
N TYR A 71 7.29 18.86 -15.96
CA TYR A 71 8.43 18.60 -15.11
C TYR A 71 8.52 17.12 -14.77
N ASN A 72 9.70 16.54 -14.89
CA ASN A 72 10.00 15.19 -14.42
C ASN A 72 10.48 15.26 -12.98
N LEU A 73 9.66 14.77 -12.06
CA LEU A 73 9.98 14.63 -10.65
C LEU A 73 10.58 13.26 -10.42
N SER A 74 11.63 13.15 -9.58
CA SER A 74 12.22 11.86 -9.23
C SER A 74 12.61 11.79 -7.77
N TRP A 75 12.56 10.57 -7.20
CA TRP A 75 12.89 10.28 -5.81
C TRP A 75 13.35 8.83 -5.62
N ASP A 76 13.98 8.55 -4.49
CA ASP A 76 14.31 7.18 -4.09
C ASP A 76 13.09 6.54 -3.39
N PRO A 77 12.87 5.22 -3.52
CA PRO A 77 11.70 4.58 -2.93
C PRO A 77 11.69 4.71 -1.41
N ALA A 78 10.52 5.01 -0.84
CA ALA A 78 10.30 4.99 0.60
C ALA A 78 10.34 3.55 1.15
N THR A 79 10.64 3.42 2.44
CA THR A 79 10.56 2.17 3.21
C THR A 79 9.56 2.29 4.33
N ASP A 80 8.94 1.16 4.70
CA ASP A 80 7.99 1.09 5.79
C ASP A 80 8.10 -0.25 6.53
N ASN A 81 7.61 -0.30 7.77
CA ASN A 81 7.69 -1.48 8.63
C ASN A 81 6.65 -2.57 8.29
N VAL A 82 5.56 -2.21 7.59
CA VAL A 82 4.45 -3.10 7.22
C VAL A 82 4.19 -3.09 5.72
N SER A 83 4.18 -1.90 5.11
CA SER A 83 3.88 -1.72 3.69
C SER A 83 5.15 -1.90 2.83
N PRO A 84 5.21 -2.89 1.92
CA PRO A 84 6.35 -3.00 1.01
C PRO A 84 6.42 -1.79 0.08
N SER A 85 7.62 -1.32 -0.28
CA SER A 85 7.86 -0.11 -1.09
C SER A 85 7.04 -0.06 -2.38
N ARG A 86 6.80 -1.22 -3.03
CA ARG A 86 5.96 -1.31 -4.23
C ARG A 86 4.48 -0.99 -4.02
N ARG A 87 4.03 -0.82 -2.77
CA ARG A 87 2.64 -0.49 -2.39
C ARG A 87 2.51 0.89 -1.76
N ILE A 88 3.62 1.59 -1.58
CA ILE A 88 3.62 2.97 -1.13
C ILE A 88 3.23 3.86 -2.31
N VAL A 89 2.29 4.77 -2.10
CA VAL A 89 1.93 5.82 -3.06
C VAL A 89 2.62 7.12 -2.69
N TYR A 90 2.77 8.02 -3.65
CA TYR A 90 3.42 9.30 -3.41
C TYR A 90 2.45 10.42 -3.77
N ASP A 91 2.26 11.31 -2.83
CA ASP A 91 1.42 12.50 -2.96
C ASP A 91 2.32 13.69 -3.31
N VAL A 92 2.03 14.32 -4.43
CA VAL A 92 2.78 15.46 -4.97
C VAL A 92 2.02 16.74 -4.63
N TYR A 93 2.70 17.67 -4.00
CA TYR A 93 2.21 19.00 -3.67
C TYR A 93 2.95 20.01 -4.53
N GLN A 94 2.23 20.95 -5.13
CA GLN A 94 2.75 21.94 -6.07
C GLN A 94 2.33 23.34 -5.63
N ALA A 95 3.28 24.28 -5.72
CA ALA A 95 3.03 25.71 -5.49
C ALA A 95 3.68 26.58 -6.58
N GLU A 96 3.25 27.83 -6.69
CA GLU A 96 3.87 28.83 -7.57
C GLU A 96 4.85 29.76 -6.79
N THR A 97 4.94 29.57 -5.47
CA THR A 97 5.88 30.28 -4.59
C THR A 97 6.54 29.29 -3.65
N SER A 98 7.81 29.49 -3.33
CA SER A 98 8.55 28.65 -2.39
C SER A 98 7.85 28.63 -1.00
N GLY A 99 7.66 27.42 -0.46
CA GLY A 99 6.97 27.19 0.80
C GLY A 99 5.46 27.42 0.75
N GLY A 100 4.89 27.53 -0.45
CA GLY A 100 3.45 27.76 -0.65
C GLY A 100 2.61 26.50 -0.83
N GLU A 101 3.17 25.29 -0.64
CA GLU A 101 2.45 24.03 -0.79
C GLU A 101 1.36 23.88 0.26
N ASP A 102 0.14 23.62 -0.20
CA ASP A 102 -0.98 23.23 0.66
C ASP A 102 -0.97 21.73 0.93
N PHE A 103 -0.53 21.35 2.12
CA PHE A 103 -0.47 19.95 2.54
C PHE A 103 -1.81 19.37 2.98
N SER A 104 -2.91 20.11 2.91
CA SER A 104 -4.25 19.59 3.23
C SER A 104 -4.77 18.62 2.17
N ALA A 105 -4.36 18.79 0.90
CA ALA A 105 -4.70 17.92 -0.21
C ALA A 105 -3.58 17.88 -1.26
N PRO A 106 -3.16 16.70 -1.75
CA PRO A 106 -2.16 16.61 -2.80
C PRO A 106 -2.69 17.14 -4.13
N THR A 107 -1.82 17.82 -4.88
CA THR A 107 -2.12 18.23 -6.26
C THR A 107 -2.22 17.02 -7.19
N TYR A 108 -1.34 16.03 -6.98
CA TYR A 108 -1.36 14.75 -7.70
C TYR A 108 -1.03 13.60 -6.76
N THR A 109 -1.54 12.41 -7.10
CA THR A 109 -1.17 11.15 -6.43
C THR A 109 -0.68 10.15 -7.47
N THR A 110 0.45 9.50 -7.21
CA THR A 110 1.07 8.56 -8.15
C THR A 110 0.48 7.15 -8.02
N PRO A 111 0.67 6.28 -9.02
CA PRO A 111 0.53 4.84 -8.82
C PRO A 111 1.48 4.34 -7.73
N ALA A 112 1.09 3.23 -7.06
CA ALA A 112 1.90 2.62 -6.01
C ALA A 112 3.26 2.14 -6.56
N GLY A 113 4.32 2.36 -5.79
CA GLY A 113 5.70 1.97 -6.13
C GLY A 113 6.39 2.88 -7.14
N ALA A 114 5.77 4.00 -7.53
CA ALA A 114 6.40 4.97 -8.43
C ALA A 114 7.65 5.61 -7.78
N THR A 115 8.68 5.83 -8.58
CA THR A 115 9.90 6.59 -8.19
C THR A 115 10.09 7.84 -9.05
N SER A 116 9.11 8.13 -9.90
CA SER A 116 9.08 9.34 -10.74
C SER A 116 7.63 9.69 -11.10
N PHE A 117 7.42 10.93 -11.47
CA PHE A 117 6.15 11.46 -11.96
C PHE A 117 6.40 12.59 -12.95
N ALA A 118 5.71 12.57 -14.09
CA ALA A 118 5.70 13.70 -15.01
C ALA A 118 4.43 14.53 -14.76
N THR A 119 4.60 15.82 -14.51
CA THR A 119 3.45 16.71 -14.33
C THR A 119 2.66 16.85 -15.63
N PRO A 120 1.37 17.17 -15.59
CA PRO A 120 0.70 17.77 -16.73
C PRO A 120 1.47 19.02 -17.24
N PRO A 121 1.23 19.49 -18.47
CA PRO A 121 1.87 20.70 -18.98
C PRO A 121 1.56 21.93 -18.12
N LEU A 122 2.62 22.59 -17.62
CA LEU A 122 2.58 23.79 -16.80
C LEU A 122 3.15 24.97 -17.59
N SER A 123 2.68 26.20 -17.30
CA SER A 123 3.15 27.41 -17.99
C SER A 123 4.63 27.64 -17.73
N THR A 124 5.38 28.00 -18.78
CA THR A 124 6.78 28.41 -18.67
C THR A 124 6.96 29.90 -18.27
N ASP A 125 5.85 30.62 -18.09
CA ASP A 125 5.84 31.99 -17.57
C ASP A 125 5.82 32.05 -16.04
N LYS A 126 5.76 30.88 -15.36
CA LYS A 126 5.65 30.74 -13.90
C LYS A 126 6.77 29.87 -13.35
N HIS A 127 7.10 30.10 -12.10
CA HIS A 127 7.93 29.21 -11.29
C HIS A 127 7.04 28.18 -10.61
N PHE A 128 7.55 26.95 -10.45
CA PHE A 128 6.84 25.89 -9.72
C PHE A 128 7.78 25.26 -8.72
N TYR A 129 7.23 24.98 -7.55
CA TYR A 129 7.88 24.35 -6.43
C TYR A 129 7.12 23.07 -6.11
N PHE A 130 7.84 22.02 -5.73
CA PHE A 130 7.27 20.70 -5.52
C PHE A 130 7.80 20.07 -4.24
N VAL A 131 6.88 19.50 -3.46
CA VAL A 131 7.17 18.57 -2.37
C VAL A 131 6.49 17.24 -2.69
N VAL A 132 7.15 16.14 -2.36
CA VAL A 132 6.56 14.80 -2.48
C VAL A 132 6.55 14.16 -1.10
N ARG A 133 5.44 13.54 -0.70
CA ARG A 133 5.27 12.76 0.53
C ARG A 133 4.89 11.33 0.21
N ALA A 134 5.43 10.38 0.97
CA ALA A 134 5.08 8.98 0.85
C ALA A 134 3.89 8.64 1.75
N ARG A 135 2.96 7.83 1.26
CA ARG A 135 1.81 7.34 2.02
C ARG A 135 1.68 5.83 1.88
N ASP A 136 1.56 5.13 3.02
CA ASP A 136 1.46 3.70 3.11
C ASP A 136 0.03 3.17 2.81
N GLN A 137 -0.16 1.85 2.90
CA GLN A 137 -1.46 1.22 2.70
C GLN A 137 -2.45 1.43 3.85
N ALA A 138 -1.98 1.79 5.03
CA ALA A 138 -2.83 2.11 6.18
C ALA A 138 -3.31 3.57 6.17
N GLY A 139 -2.71 4.40 5.29
CA GLY A 139 -3.01 5.83 5.15
C GLY A 139 -2.09 6.74 5.95
N ASN A 140 -1.03 6.19 6.59
CA ASN A 140 -0.06 7.04 7.27
C ASN A 140 0.85 7.72 6.23
N SER A 141 1.02 9.03 6.34
CA SER A 141 1.86 9.84 5.46
C SER A 141 3.07 10.36 6.19
N ASP A 142 4.22 10.39 5.53
CA ASP A 142 5.38 11.11 6.04
C ASP A 142 5.12 12.63 6.06
N SER A 143 5.92 13.37 6.80
CA SER A 143 5.75 14.80 7.03
C SER A 143 6.89 15.65 6.49
N ASN A 144 7.71 15.12 5.55
CA ASN A 144 8.81 15.89 5.01
C ASN A 144 8.32 17.14 4.25
N THR A 145 9.20 18.14 4.17
CA THR A 145 9.01 19.39 3.45
C THR A 145 10.20 19.66 2.51
N VAL A 146 10.77 18.58 1.95
CA VAL A 146 11.90 18.68 1.01
C VAL A 146 11.39 19.20 -0.31
N GLU A 147 11.51 20.53 -0.49
CA GLU A 147 11.08 21.25 -1.67
C GLU A 147 12.16 21.23 -2.77
N ARG A 148 11.73 21.19 -4.01
CA ARG A 148 12.55 21.45 -5.20
C ARG A 148 11.83 22.39 -6.14
N GLU A 149 12.55 23.44 -6.57
CA GLU A 149 12.12 24.28 -7.69
C GLU A 149 12.26 23.51 -9.01
N GLY A 150 11.30 23.69 -9.89
CA GLY A 150 11.34 23.16 -11.26
C GLY A 150 12.43 23.81 -12.09
N GLN A 151 13.43 23.03 -12.53
CA GLN A 151 14.61 23.52 -13.25
C GLN A 151 14.57 23.14 -14.72
N ASN A 152 14.86 24.11 -15.62
CA ASN A 152 15.13 23.80 -17.02
C ASN A 152 16.61 23.45 -17.19
N LEU A 153 16.91 22.23 -17.62
CA LEU A 153 18.27 21.73 -17.83
C LEU A 153 18.76 21.87 -19.27
N CYS A 154 17.90 22.31 -20.18
CA CYS A 154 18.29 22.62 -21.58
C CYS A 154 18.51 24.11 -21.72
N VAL A 155 19.74 24.49 -21.99
CA VAL A 155 20.16 25.87 -22.30
C VAL A 155 20.52 25.95 -23.77
#